data_519fab5846a901023d18544db61336ba
#
_entry.id   519fab5846a901023d18544db61336ba
#
_cell.length_a   1.000
_cell.length_b   1.000
_cell.length_c   1.000
_cell.angle_alpha   90.00
_cell.angle_beta   90.00
_cell.angle_gamma   90.00
#
_symmetry.space_group_name_H-M   'P 1'
#
loop_
_entity.id
_entity.type
_entity.pdbx_description
1 polymer ?
#
loop_
_entity_poly.entity_id
_entity_poly.type
_entity_poly.pdbx_seq_one_letter_code
_entity_poly.pdbx_strand_id
1 'polypeptide(L)'
;MSSLGLLRYQYDLVSDHNQGRKTMNLKSLNVNELFREYAKDHSTQGNLVTHWVGIPMIIIGLLGLLSMIEFAEFEIFGYPISINAALILLSLGIGVYLILDWRLGASFSLVLIMFYRLGHGIALPYHIALFLLGWVFQGIGHVVFEKRSPSFMKNLIHLFIGPFFIFSKLFGFILRGFH
;
A
#
# COMPACT_ATOMS: atom_id res chain seq x y z
N MET A 1 -48.96 -4.14 -15.90
CA MET A 1 -47.68 -4.83 -15.66
C MET A 1 -48.01 -6.28 -15.34
N SER A 2 -47.53 -7.23 -16.12
CA SER A 2 -47.78 -8.65 -15.89
C SER A 2 -47.06 -9.16 -14.68
N SER A 3 -47.64 -10.13 -13.97
CA SER A 3 -47.06 -10.79 -12.79
C SER A 3 -45.62 -11.36 -13.03
N LEU A 4 -45.32 -11.72 -14.27
CA LEU A 4 -43.99 -12.16 -14.73
C LEU A 4 -42.94 -11.02 -14.71
N GLY A 5 -43.34 -9.78 -14.96
CA GLY A 5 -42.42 -8.62 -14.90
C GLY A 5 -41.99 -8.28 -13.47
N LEU A 6 -42.89 -8.43 -12.50
CA LEU A 6 -42.58 -8.22 -11.08
C LEU A 6 -41.67 -9.30 -10.51
N LEU A 7 -41.84 -10.56 -10.88
CA LEU A 7 -40.99 -11.67 -10.48
C LEU A 7 -39.58 -11.53 -11.05
N ARG A 8 -39.46 -11.07 -12.31
CA ARG A 8 -38.16 -10.83 -12.94
C ARG A 8 -37.42 -9.66 -12.26
N TYR A 9 -38.11 -8.57 -11.96
CA TYR A 9 -37.56 -7.41 -11.25
C TYR A 9 -37.09 -7.78 -9.81
N GLN A 10 -37.86 -8.61 -9.09
CA GLN A 10 -37.44 -9.11 -7.77
C GLN A 10 -36.25 -10.09 -7.88
N TYR A 11 -36.17 -10.91 -8.91
CA TYR A 11 -35.06 -11.82 -9.13
C TYR A 11 -33.75 -11.04 -9.41
N ASP A 12 -33.84 -9.98 -10.23
CA ASP A 12 -32.71 -9.11 -10.56
C ASP A 12 -32.23 -8.33 -9.35
N LEU A 13 -33.11 -7.85 -8.47
CA LEU A 13 -32.76 -7.20 -7.22
C LEU A 13 -32.09 -8.15 -6.21
N VAL A 14 -32.53 -9.40 -6.13
CA VAL A 14 -31.93 -10.41 -5.24
C VAL A 14 -30.59 -10.90 -5.79
N SER A 15 -30.43 -11.00 -7.11
CA SER A 15 -29.15 -11.36 -7.73
C SER A 15 -28.11 -10.25 -7.59
N ASP A 16 -28.52 -8.98 -7.67
CA ASP A 16 -27.64 -7.82 -7.48
C ASP A 16 -27.20 -7.69 -6.00
N HIS A 17 -28.10 -8.01 -5.06
CA HIS A 17 -27.76 -8.00 -3.62
C HIS A 17 -26.81 -9.15 -3.22
N ASN A 18 -26.78 -10.24 -3.97
CA ASN A 18 -25.86 -11.36 -3.77
C ASN A 18 -24.47 -11.17 -4.43
N GLN A 19 -24.33 -10.24 -5.37
CA GLN A 19 -23.03 -9.83 -5.91
C GLN A 19 -22.21 -8.97 -4.92
N GLY A 20 -22.84 -8.42 -3.89
CA GLY A 20 -22.18 -7.61 -2.84
C GLY A 20 -21.32 -8.39 -1.85
N ARG A 21 -21.38 -9.74 -1.85
CA ARG A 21 -20.51 -10.60 -1.03
C ARG A 21 -19.59 -11.43 -1.92
N LYS A 22 -18.75 -10.79 -2.73
CA LYS A 22 -17.54 -11.46 -3.23
C LYS A 22 -16.67 -11.77 -2.02
N THR A 23 -16.74 -13.00 -1.54
CA THR A 23 -15.70 -13.56 -0.66
C THR A 23 -14.37 -13.35 -1.38
N MET A 24 -13.50 -12.54 -0.78
CA MET A 24 -12.21 -12.19 -1.36
C MET A 24 -11.37 -13.47 -1.45
N ASN A 25 -11.40 -14.12 -2.60
CA ASN A 25 -10.56 -15.28 -2.86
C ASN A 25 -9.15 -14.75 -3.13
N LEU A 26 -8.25 -14.91 -2.18
CA LEU A 26 -6.85 -14.46 -2.28
C LEU A 26 -6.15 -14.97 -3.55
N LYS A 27 -6.57 -16.14 -4.08
CA LYS A 27 -6.07 -16.68 -5.36
C LYS A 27 -6.55 -15.92 -6.60
N SER A 28 -7.58 -15.07 -6.49
CA SER A 28 -8.09 -14.25 -7.60
C SER A 28 -7.61 -12.80 -7.57
N LEU A 29 -6.73 -12.42 -6.63
CA LEU A 29 -6.16 -11.08 -6.57
C LEU A 29 -5.19 -10.89 -7.75
N ASN A 30 -5.68 -10.28 -8.81
CA ASN A 30 -4.86 -9.89 -9.94
C ASN A 30 -4.24 -8.52 -9.65
N VAL A 31 -2.92 -8.46 -9.47
CA VAL A 31 -2.19 -7.22 -9.20
C VAL A 31 -2.47 -6.15 -10.26
N ASN A 32 -2.67 -6.53 -11.52
CA ASN A 32 -2.98 -5.60 -12.61
C ASN A 32 -4.38 -4.98 -12.46
N GLU A 33 -5.35 -5.70 -11.89
CA GLU A 33 -6.67 -5.14 -11.58
C GLU A 33 -6.59 -4.16 -10.44
N LEU A 34 -5.90 -4.52 -9.35
CA LEU A 34 -5.65 -3.63 -8.21
C LEU A 34 -4.93 -2.35 -8.65
N PHE A 35 -3.93 -2.47 -9.52
CA PHE A 35 -3.23 -1.31 -10.07
C PHE A 35 -4.12 -0.45 -10.97
N ARG A 36 -5.00 -1.06 -11.79
CA ARG A 36 -5.97 -0.32 -12.61
C ARG A 36 -6.99 0.42 -11.76
N GLU A 37 -7.48 -0.19 -10.68
CA GLU A 37 -8.39 0.49 -9.75
C GLU A 37 -7.70 1.66 -9.06
N TYR A 38 -6.51 1.44 -8.53
CA TYR A 38 -5.72 2.48 -7.87
C TYR A 38 -5.39 3.64 -8.82
N ALA A 39 -5.02 3.35 -10.07
CA ALA A 39 -4.69 4.34 -11.08
C ALA A 39 -5.84 5.29 -11.44
N LYS A 40 -7.12 4.88 -11.26
CA LYS A 40 -8.28 5.75 -11.51
C LYS A 40 -8.32 6.99 -10.61
N ASP A 41 -7.80 6.87 -9.40
CA ASP A 41 -7.73 7.95 -8.41
C ASP A 41 -6.31 8.60 -8.34
N HIS A 42 -5.38 8.20 -9.24
CA HIS A 42 -3.99 8.66 -9.29
C HIS A 42 -3.54 8.89 -10.74
N SER A 43 -4.23 9.81 -11.44
CA SER A 43 -4.06 10.03 -12.88
C SER A 43 -3.15 11.21 -13.21
N THR A 44 -3.02 12.19 -12.30
CA THR A 44 -2.25 13.40 -12.54
C THR A 44 -0.78 13.23 -12.17
N GLN A 45 0.12 13.86 -12.94
CA GLN A 45 1.55 13.83 -12.64
C GLN A 45 1.88 14.47 -11.29
N GLY A 46 1.19 15.55 -10.93
CA GLY A 46 1.40 16.23 -9.64
C GLY A 46 1.10 15.31 -8.47
N ASN A 47 0.01 14.52 -8.54
CA ASN A 47 -0.30 13.52 -7.54
C ASN A 47 0.76 12.40 -7.47
N LEU A 48 1.21 11.89 -8.61
CA LEU A 48 2.27 10.88 -8.64
C LEU A 48 3.56 11.39 -7.99
N VAL A 49 3.98 12.62 -8.27
CA VAL A 49 5.18 13.22 -7.67
C VAL A 49 5.05 13.35 -6.16
N THR A 50 3.90 13.85 -5.66
CA THR A 50 3.68 13.96 -4.22
C THR A 50 3.67 12.58 -3.54
N HIS A 51 3.20 11.54 -4.24
CA HIS A 51 3.21 10.17 -3.75
C HIS A 51 4.62 9.56 -3.76
N TRP A 52 5.46 9.87 -4.76
CA TRP A 52 6.86 9.43 -4.78
C TRP A 52 7.67 9.94 -3.60
N VAL A 53 7.34 11.12 -3.10
CA VAL A 53 7.99 11.69 -1.91
C VAL A 53 7.29 11.24 -0.63
N GLY A 54 5.98 11.37 -0.57
CA GLY A 54 5.21 11.15 0.65
C GLY A 54 5.17 9.69 1.10
N ILE A 55 5.07 8.72 0.17
CA ILE A 55 5.00 7.30 0.53
C ILE A 55 6.28 6.80 1.20
N PRO A 56 7.51 7.04 0.69
CA PRO A 56 8.73 6.71 1.41
C PRO A 56 8.80 7.35 2.80
N MET A 57 8.41 8.62 2.93
CA MET A 57 8.40 9.30 4.23
C MET A 57 7.44 8.63 5.22
N ILE A 58 6.22 8.26 4.78
CA ILE A 58 5.25 7.53 5.61
C ILE A 58 5.83 6.18 6.04
N ILE A 59 6.42 5.42 5.12
CA ILE A 59 6.93 4.07 5.41
C ILE A 59 8.12 4.17 6.39
N ILE A 60 9.10 5.03 6.15
CA ILE A 60 10.26 5.19 7.03
C ILE A 60 9.80 5.67 8.41
N GLY A 61 8.92 6.67 8.46
CA GLY A 61 8.37 7.18 9.72
C GLY A 61 7.58 6.12 10.49
N LEU A 62 6.69 5.40 9.81
CA LEU A 62 5.88 4.33 10.43
C LEU A 62 6.74 3.18 10.94
N LEU A 63 7.65 2.67 10.11
CA LEU A 63 8.53 1.57 10.52
C LEU A 63 9.44 2.00 11.68
N GLY A 64 9.93 3.25 11.67
CA GLY A 64 10.70 3.78 12.78
C GLY A 64 9.90 3.89 14.08
N LEU A 65 8.66 4.39 14.03
CA LEU A 65 7.76 4.44 15.19
C LEU A 65 7.46 3.03 15.73
N LEU A 66 7.14 2.10 14.85
CA LEU A 66 6.83 0.73 15.23
C LEU A 66 8.05 -0.05 15.72
N SER A 67 9.26 0.30 15.30
CA SER A 67 10.49 -0.34 15.80
C SER A 67 10.76 -0.07 17.27
N MET A 68 10.17 0.98 17.84
CA MET A 68 10.26 1.29 19.28
C MET A 68 9.36 0.40 20.14
N ILE A 69 8.45 -0.38 19.54
CA ILE A 69 7.61 -1.34 20.24
C ILE A 69 8.27 -2.71 20.15
N GLU A 70 9.08 -3.02 21.15
CA GLU A 70 9.85 -4.26 21.23
C GLU A 70 9.11 -5.32 22.03
N PHE A 71 9.11 -6.56 21.52
CA PHE A 71 8.46 -7.72 22.14
C PHE A 71 9.45 -8.71 22.73
N ALA A 72 10.62 -8.90 22.08
CA ALA A 72 11.67 -9.79 22.50
C ALA A 72 13.01 -9.36 21.91
N GLU A 73 14.08 -9.63 22.65
CA GLU A 73 15.46 -9.47 22.18
C GLU A 73 16.18 -10.80 22.38
N PHE A 74 16.97 -11.21 21.40
CA PHE A 74 17.83 -12.38 21.46
C PHE A 74 19.10 -12.14 20.65
N GLU A 75 20.12 -12.93 20.94
CA GLU A 75 21.44 -12.82 20.29
C GLU A 75 21.61 -13.95 19.28
N ILE A 76 21.99 -13.60 18.04
CA ILE A 76 22.36 -14.57 17.01
C ILE A 76 23.79 -14.25 16.56
N PHE A 77 24.69 -15.20 16.71
CA PHE A 77 26.12 -15.06 16.36
C PHE A 77 26.78 -13.80 16.95
N GLY A 78 26.42 -13.43 18.19
CA GLY A 78 26.97 -12.24 18.87
C GLY A 78 26.31 -10.92 18.46
N TYR A 79 25.25 -10.94 17.65
CA TYR A 79 24.49 -9.73 17.25
C TYR A 79 23.12 -9.71 17.92
N PRO A 80 22.76 -8.62 18.61
CA PRO A 80 21.43 -8.47 19.18
C PRO A 80 20.39 -8.30 18.05
N ILE A 81 19.33 -9.10 18.12
CA ILE A 81 18.19 -9.04 17.22
C ILE A 81 16.95 -8.76 18.04
N SER A 82 16.29 -7.64 17.78
CA SER A 82 15.02 -7.27 18.41
C SER A 82 13.85 -7.67 17.52
N ILE A 83 12.90 -8.43 18.07
CA ILE A 83 11.58 -8.60 17.46
C ILE A 83 10.72 -7.43 17.90
N ASN A 84 10.40 -6.56 16.95
CA ASN A 84 9.59 -5.38 17.17
C ASN A 84 8.39 -5.33 16.20
N ALA A 85 7.44 -4.43 16.47
CA ALA A 85 6.23 -4.30 15.66
C ALA A 85 6.53 -3.95 14.20
N ALA A 86 7.59 -3.21 13.91
CA ALA A 86 8.00 -2.89 12.55
C ALA A 86 8.45 -4.13 11.79
N LEU A 87 9.22 -5.02 12.42
CA LEU A 87 9.69 -6.26 11.79
C LEU A 87 8.52 -7.19 11.47
N ILE A 88 7.52 -7.26 12.35
CA ILE A 88 6.30 -8.03 12.11
C ILE A 88 5.52 -7.46 10.92
N LEU A 89 5.25 -6.14 10.91
CA LEU A 89 4.55 -5.48 9.80
C LEU A 89 5.31 -5.62 8.48
N LEU A 90 6.63 -5.45 8.50
CA LEU A 90 7.50 -5.60 7.34
C LEU A 90 7.41 -7.02 6.77
N SER A 91 7.51 -8.04 7.62
CA SER A 91 7.46 -9.45 7.21
C SER A 91 6.11 -9.82 6.59
N LEU A 92 5.00 -9.36 7.19
CA LEU A 92 3.66 -9.54 6.65
C LEU A 92 3.50 -8.82 5.31
N GLY A 93 3.97 -7.57 5.20
CA GLY A 93 3.93 -6.79 3.96
C GLY A 93 4.73 -7.45 2.83
N ILE A 94 5.95 -7.91 3.12
CA ILE A 94 6.78 -8.66 2.16
C ILE A 94 6.05 -9.90 1.68
N GLY A 95 5.46 -10.69 2.60
CA GLY A 95 4.69 -11.88 2.23
C GLY A 95 3.54 -11.57 1.27
N VAL A 96 2.78 -10.51 1.53
CA VAL A 96 1.68 -10.07 0.65
C VAL A 96 2.20 -9.66 -0.72
N TYR A 97 3.26 -8.85 -0.80
CA TYR A 97 3.79 -8.40 -2.09
C TYR A 97 4.39 -9.53 -2.92
N LEU A 98 5.04 -10.52 -2.30
CA LEU A 98 5.54 -11.72 -2.98
C LEU A 98 4.39 -12.59 -3.54
N ILE A 99 3.26 -12.67 -2.83
CA ILE A 99 2.06 -13.39 -3.29
C ILE A 99 1.39 -12.65 -4.46
N LEU A 100 1.34 -11.32 -4.44
CA LEU A 100 0.73 -10.51 -5.50
C LEU A 100 1.52 -10.58 -6.82
N ASP A 101 2.82 -10.40 -6.76
CA ASP A 101 3.76 -10.56 -7.87
C ASP A 101 5.15 -10.85 -7.30
N TRP A 102 5.67 -12.06 -7.47
CA TRP A 102 6.92 -12.46 -6.84
C TRP A 102 8.15 -11.67 -7.35
N ARG A 103 8.18 -11.25 -8.63
CA ARG A 103 9.32 -10.53 -9.21
C ARG A 103 9.36 -9.08 -8.74
N LEU A 104 8.24 -8.40 -8.89
CA LEU A 104 8.09 -7.02 -8.43
C LEU A 104 8.15 -6.96 -6.90
N GLY A 105 7.50 -7.92 -6.21
CA GLY A 105 7.50 -8.05 -4.77
C GLY A 105 8.89 -8.27 -4.18
N ALA A 106 9.72 -9.13 -4.77
CA ALA A 106 11.11 -9.33 -4.34
C ALA A 106 11.92 -8.03 -4.45
N SER A 107 11.80 -7.33 -5.59
CA SER A 107 12.49 -6.04 -5.78
C SER A 107 12.01 -4.98 -4.79
N PHE A 108 10.71 -4.90 -4.55
CA PHE A 108 10.14 -3.97 -3.59
C PHE A 108 10.49 -4.31 -2.14
N SER A 109 10.62 -5.59 -1.81
CA SER A 109 11.05 -6.05 -0.49
C SER A 109 12.43 -5.54 -0.11
N LEU A 110 13.36 -5.47 -1.06
CA LEU A 110 14.69 -4.89 -0.84
C LEU A 110 14.58 -3.40 -0.45
N VAL A 111 13.69 -2.66 -1.10
CA VAL A 111 13.44 -1.25 -0.78
C VAL A 111 12.81 -1.10 0.61
N LEU A 112 11.86 -1.96 0.95
CA LEU A 112 11.23 -1.94 2.27
C LEU A 112 12.22 -2.26 3.39
N ILE A 113 13.10 -3.24 3.19
CA ILE A 113 14.20 -3.57 4.12
C ILE A 113 15.15 -2.38 4.26
N MET A 114 15.49 -1.73 3.15
CA MET A 114 16.31 -0.51 3.17
C MET A 114 15.62 0.60 3.99
N PHE A 115 14.33 0.83 3.81
CA PHE A 115 13.58 1.84 4.57
C PHE A 115 13.53 1.51 6.06
N TYR A 116 13.36 0.24 6.42
CA TYR A 116 13.45 -0.20 7.81
C TYR A 116 14.83 0.11 8.41
N ARG A 117 15.91 -0.20 7.67
CA ARG A 117 17.28 0.08 8.11
C ARG A 117 17.58 1.58 8.22
N LEU A 118 17.08 2.38 7.25
CA LEU A 118 17.22 3.85 7.30
C LEU A 118 16.47 4.46 8.48
N GLY A 119 15.32 3.90 8.87
CA GLY A 119 14.59 4.33 10.05
C GLY A 119 15.29 3.96 11.37
N HIS A 120 16.15 2.95 11.36
CA HIS A 120 16.83 2.53 12.60
C HIS A 120 17.88 3.57 13.03
N GLY A 121 17.82 4.01 14.28
CA GLY A 121 18.76 5.02 14.82
C GLY A 121 18.34 6.48 14.62
N ILE A 122 17.23 6.74 13.96
CA ILE A 122 16.62 8.08 13.90
C ILE A 122 15.85 8.36 15.20
N ALA A 123 15.96 9.56 15.75
CA ALA A 123 15.24 9.91 16.97
C ALA A 123 13.73 10.07 16.73
N LEU A 124 12.93 9.76 17.76
CA LEU A 124 11.45 9.79 17.74
C LEU A 124 10.83 11.04 17.06
N PRO A 125 11.28 12.29 17.32
CA PRO A 125 10.66 13.46 16.69
C PRO A 125 10.73 13.44 15.16
N TYR A 126 11.82 12.90 14.60
CA TYR A 126 11.99 12.81 13.15
C TYR A 126 11.08 11.74 12.53
N HIS A 127 10.83 10.63 13.22
CA HIS A 127 9.84 9.63 12.75
C HIS A 127 8.44 10.23 12.69
N ILE A 128 8.04 10.96 13.74
CA ILE A 128 6.76 11.66 13.77
C ILE A 128 6.70 12.67 12.62
N ALA A 129 7.75 13.47 12.44
CA ALA A 129 7.80 14.47 11.38
C ALA A 129 7.70 13.83 9.98
N LEU A 130 8.48 12.77 9.70
CA LEU A 130 8.42 12.03 8.45
C LEU A 130 7.02 11.48 8.18
N PHE A 131 6.43 10.84 9.17
CA PHE A 131 5.09 10.26 9.06
C PHE A 131 4.04 11.34 8.75
N LEU A 132 4.00 12.42 9.52
CA LEU A 132 3.01 13.49 9.33
C LEU A 132 3.23 14.25 8.03
N LEU A 133 4.46 14.63 7.69
CA LEU A 133 4.77 15.31 6.43
C LEU A 133 4.46 14.43 5.23
N GLY A 134 4.73 13.13 5.32
CA GLY A 134 4.36 12.19 4.27
C GLY A 134 2.85 12.20 4.01
N TRP A 135 2.01 12.23 5.05
CA TRP A 135 0.56 12.37 4.92
C TRP A 135 0.13 13.73 4.36
N VAL A 136 0.85 14.81 4.69
CA VAL A 136 0.60 16.13 4.07
C VAL A 136 0.84 16.06 2.56
N PHE A 137 1.93 15.42 2.10
CA PHE A 137 2.19 15.23 0.67
C PHE A 137 1.08 14.41 0.00
N GLN A 138 0.58 13.35 0.64
CA GLN A 138 -0.57 12.58 0.12
C GLN A 138 -1.82 13.48 -0.01
N GLY A 139 -2.12 14.25 1.03
CA GLY A 139 -3.24 15.18 1.04
C GLY A 139 -3.15 16.22 -0.08
N ILE A 140 -1.98 16.84 -0.28
CA ILE A 140 -1.74 17.79 -1.38
C ILE A 140 -2.00 17.08 -2.72
N GLY A 141 -1.47 15.88 -2.92
CA GLY A 141 -1.67 15.11 -4.14
C GLY A 141 -3.14 14.94 -4.50
N HIS A 142 -3.93 14.51 -3.53
CA HIS A 142 -5.35 14.26 -3.76
C HIS A 142 -6.20 15.53 -3.84
N VAL A 143 -5.99 16.48 -2.94
CA VAL A 143 -6.85 17.68 -2.86
C VAL A 143 -6.51 18.69 -3.96
N VAL A 144 -5.21 18.95 -4.20
CA VAL A 144 -4.78 20.00 -5.14
C VAL A 144 -4.76 19.49 -6.58
N PHE A 145 -4.15 18.32 -6.80
CA PHE A 145 -3.91 17.83 -8.17
C PHE A 145 -5.03 16.92 -8.68
N GLU A 146 -5.54 15.97 -7.89
CA GLU A 146 -6.62 15.06 -8.33
C GLU A 146 -8.01 15.64 -8.12
N LYS A 147 -8.17 16.58 -7.16
CA LYS A 147 -9.48 17.13 -6.74
C LYS A 147 -10.47 16.03 -6.34
N ARG A 148 -9.97 14.97 -5.72
CA ARG A 148 -10.71 13.78 -5.27
C ARG A 148 -10.25 13.35 -3.90
N SER A 149 -11.12 12.64 -3.16
CA SER A 149 -10.74 12.01 -1.90
C SER A 149 -9.75 10.87 -2.13
N PRO A 150 -8.83 10.62 -1.18
CA PRO A 150 -7.91 9.49 -1.25
C PRO A 150 -8.63 8.15 -1.41
N SER A 151 -8.13 7.27 -2.27
CA SER A 151 -8.75 5.99 -2.60
C SER A 151 -8.83 5.02 -1.41
N PHE A 152 -7.91 5.11 -0.43
CA PHE A 152 -7.95 4.30 0.79
C PHE A 152 -9.17 4.61 1.68
N MET A 153 -9.77 5.78 1.56
CA MET A 153 -11.03 6.09 2.27
C MET A 153 -12.20 5.24 1.77
N LYS A 154 -12.13 4.77 0.52
CA LYS A 154 -13.13 3.87 -0.08
C LYS A 154 -12.80 2.40 0.19
N ASN A 155 -11.51 2.07 0.17
CA ASN A 155 -11.02 0.70 0.34
C ASN A 155 -9.62 0.71 0.97
N LEU A 156 -9.51 0.23 2.21
CA LEU A 156 -8.25 0.20 2.96
C LEU A 156 -7.14 -0.62 2.29
N ILE A 157 -7.48 -1.55 1.38
CA ILE A 157 -6.47 -2.32 0.63
C ILE A 157 -5.58 -1.39 -0.20
N HIS A 158 -6.11 -0.23 -0.62
CA HIS A 158 -5.35 0.76 -1.37
C HIS A 158 -4.19 1.38 -0.58
N LEU A 159 -4.22 1.27 0.75
CA LEU A 159 -3.10 1.68 1.59
C LEU A 159 -1.86 0.79 1.36
N PHE A 160 -2.08 -0.51 1.12
CA PHE A 160 -1.01 -1.46 0.79
C PHE A 160 -0.66 -1.43 -0.70
N ILE A 161 -1.66 -1.24 -1.57
CA ILE A 161 -1.45 -1.20 -3.01
C ILE A 161 -0.72 0.07 -3.45
N GLY A 162 -0.96 1.21 -2.79
CA GLY A 162 -0.35 2.50 -3.12
C GLY A 162 1.18 2.45 -3.20
N PRO A 163 1.90 2.03 -2.14
CA PRO A 163 3.35 1.88 -2.18
C PRO A 163 3.84 0.97 -3.30
N PHE A 164 3.16 -0.15 -3.52
CA PHE A 164 3.51 -1.13 -4.55
C PHE A 164 3.29 -0.59 -5.97
N PHE A 165 2.17 0.11 -6.19
CA PHE A 165 1.88 0.77 -7.46
C PHE A 165 2.90 1.87 -7.78
N ILE A 166 3.21 2.75 -6.82
CA ILE A 166 4.18 3.83 -7.01
C ILE A 166 5.57 3.26 -7.31
N PHE A 167 5.98 2.21 -6.59
CA PHE A 167 7.23 1.51 -6.88
C PHE A 167 7.24 0.92 -8.29
N SER A 168 6.15 0.27 -8.72
CA SER A 168 6.05 -0.31 -10.07
C SER A 168 6.20 0.73 -11.17
N LYS A 169 5.64 1.94 -10.97
CA LYS A 169 5.77 3.06 -11.91
C LYS A 169 7.20 3.58 -11.98
N LEU A 170 7.85 3.77 -10.83
CA LEU A 170 9.23 4.22 -10.75
C LEU A 170 10.18 3.18 -11.37
N PHE A 171 10.01 1.90 -11.03
CA PHE A 171 10.82 0.81 -11.56
C PHE A 171 10.66 0.66 -13.07
N GLY A 172 9.42 0.74 -13.59
CA GLY A 172 9.15 0.73 -15.03
C GLY A 172 9.74 1.95 -15.77
N PHE A 173 9.79 3.11 -15.13
CA PHE A 173 10.46 4.31 -15.67
C PHE A 173 11.98 4.11 -15.75
N ILE A 174 12.59 3.60 -14.67
CA ILE A 174 14.04 3.32 -14.63
C ILE A 174 14.42 2.31 -15.72
N LEU A 175 13.69 1.20 -15.83
CA LEU A 175 13.99 0.18 -16.84
C LEU A 175 13.87 0.67 -18.28
N ARG A 176 12.94 1.59 -18.58
CA ARG A 176 12.78 2.19 -19.90
C ARG A 176 13.89 3.21 -20.23
N GLY A 177 14.51 3.82 -19.23
CA GLY A 177 15.63 4.73 -19.41
C GLY A 177 16.95 4.06 -19.79
N PHE A 178 17.03 2.74 -19.70
CA PHE A 178 18.21 1.93 -20.10
C PHE A 178 18.06 1.28 -21.49
N HIS A 179 17.01 1.58 -22.23
CA HIS A 179 16.80 1.22 -23.63
C HIS A 179 16.75 2.48 -24.50
#